data_f14eccdf982013530412e93b77dcdbdc
#
_entry.id   f14eccdf982013530412e93b77dcdbdc
#
_cell.length_a   1.000
_cell.length_b   1.000
_cell.length_c   1.000
_cell.angle_alpha   90.00
_cell.angle_beta   90.00
_cell.angle_gamma   90.00
#
_symmetry.space_group_name_H-M   'P 1'
#
loop_
_entity.id
_entity.type
_entity.pdbx_description
1 polymer ?
#
loop_
_entity_poly.entity_id
_entity_poly.type
_entity_poly.pdbx_seq_one_letter_code
_entity_poly.pdbx_strand_id
1 'polypeptide(L)'
;MKKVIDFLKENLDKNASIVVACSGGPDSMCLLDLVTKLKDELNLNIIVAHVNHKLRSESEEEAKMVENYSKENNLIFELLEITDYINGNFSEEDARKRRYNFFNEIIKKYQASALLTAHHGDDLIETILMRLTRGSNLSGYIGIKEISQTDNYKTLRPLLTITKDEIVNYLKENNVPYRLDKTNEELKHTRNRYRHIVLPFLKKENPKVHEKYLKFSKELIEYDNFVNTYIKDKKFIVDNSIVINKVSSEIDFIKRKCLELLIKDIQKKDYFDVSDEQMNNLMKLYNQSNKTIDLNNNYMGVNSYGKIYIKKKENKVLNEIVLDKDIKLEDYIFYYNSQDGDNSNSCIYLNTSEITLPLKIRGVLPGDKMKIKNLNGSKKISDIFIDSKVPKDKRSTYPILVDSQNTVLWVPNLKKSQFSKDKSQKYDIIIRCKAR
;
A
#
# COMPACT_ATOMS: atom_id res chain seq x y z
N MET A 1 29.17 -20.59 4.17
CA MET A 1 29.01 -19.41 5.03
C MET A 1 29.76 -18.16 4.59
N LYS A 2 30.91 -18.27 3.89
CA LYS A 2 31.68 -17.09 3.44
C LYS A 2 30.81 -16.07 2.67
N LYS A 3 30.02 -16.53 1.69
CA LYS A 3 29.09 -15.64 0.92
C LYS A 3 28.12 -14.85 1.81
N VAL A 4 27.67 -15.43 2.92
CA VAL A 4 26.75 -14.76 3.89
C VAL A 4 27.48 -13.69 4.67
N ILE A 5 28.69 -13.99 5.13
CA ILE A 5 29.54 -13.03 5.84
C ILE A 5 29.91 -11.85 4.94
N ASP A 6 30.32 -12.12 3.71
CA ASP A 6 30.68 -11.08 2.74
C ASP A 6 29.45 -10.17 2.47
N PHE A 7 28.25 -10.74 2.25
CA PHE A 7 27.01 -10.00 2.09
C PHE A 7 26.68 -9.11 3.32
N LEU A 8 26.85 -9.65 4.53
CA LEU A 8 26.63 -8.90 5.76
C LEU A 8 27.58 -7.71 5.88
N LYS A 9 28.87 -7.91 5.58
CA LYS A 9 29.89 -6.85 5.62
C LYS A 9 29.65 -5.75 4.58
N GLU A 10 29.14 -6.12 3.41
CA GLU A 10 28.81 -5.14 2.34
C GLU A 10 27.56 -4.31 2.65
N ASN A 11 26.63 -4.86 3.46
CA ASN A 11 25.30 -4.26 3.66
C ASN A 11 25.04 -3.74 5.07
N LEU A 12 25.94 -3.96 6.02
CA LEU A 12 25.85 -3.41 7.38
C LEU A 12 26.91 -2.32 7.58
N ASP A 13 26.46 -1.18 8.08
CA ASP A 13 27.35 -0.09 8.44
C ASP A 13 28.01 -0.35 9.79
N LYS A 14 29.25 0.13 9.97
CA LYS A 14 29.90 0.11 11.29
C LYS A 14 29.13 0.96 12.29
N ASN A 15 29.10 0.54 13.54
CA ASN A 15 28.37 1.15 14.66
C ASN A 15 26.84 1.16 14.49
N ALA A 16 26.30 0.36 13.58
CA ALA A 16 24.86 0.31 13.33
C ALA A 16 24.11 -0.46 14.41
N SER A 17 22.89 0.02 14.73
CA SER A 17 21.89 -0.80 15.43
C SER A 17 21.13 -1.62 14.39
N ILE A 18 20.96 -2.93 14.64
CA ILE A 18 20.27 -3.86 13.73
C ILE A 18 19.32 -4.76 14.52
N VAL A 19 18.20 -5.12 13.91
CA VAL A 19 17.24 -6.07 14.48
C VAL A 19 17.36 -7.42 13.76
N VAL A 20 17.54 -8.49 14.52
CA VAL A 20 17.54 -9.87 14.01
C VAL A 20 16.24 -10.56 14.44
N ALA A 21 15.37 -10.87 13.48
CA ALA A 21 14.16 -11.66 13.73
C ALA A 21 14.54 -13.13 14.00
N CYS A 22 14.38 -13.57 15.23
CA CYS A 22 14.79 -14.90 15.68
C CYS A 22 13.61 -15.70 16.24
N SER A 23 13.23 -16.79 15.58
CA SER A 23 12.18 -17.70 16.04
C SER A 23 12.66 -18.85 16.91
N GLY A 24 13.97 -19.01 17.09
CA GLY A 24 14.56 -20.17 17.76
C GLY A 24 14.75 -21.40 16.87
N GLY A 25 14.22 -21.37 15.66
CA GLY A 25 14.46 -22.41 14.65
C GLY A 25 15.84 -22.34 14.02
N PRO A 26 16.28 -23.42 13.30
CA PRO A 26 17.64 -23.53 12.80
C PRO A 26 18.07 -22.36 11.90
N ASP A 27 17.20 -21.87 11.02
CA ASP A 27 17.53 -20.79 10.09
C ASP A 27 17.82 -19.49 10.84
N SER A 28 16.98 -19.15 11.80
CA SER A 28 17.10 -17.92 12.58
C SER A 28 18.27 -17.97 13.56
N MET A 29 18.57 -19.12 14.15
CA MET A 29 19.73 -19.29 15.03
C MET A 29 21.05 -19.27 14.23
N CYS A 30 21.07 -19.83 13.02
CA CYS A 30 22.21 -19.72 12.12
C CYS A 30 22.48 -18.25 11.73
N LEU A 31 21.45 -17.50 11.37
CA LEU A 31 21.58 -16.08 11.06
C LEU A 31 22.09 -15.30 12.27
N LEU A 32 21.51 -15.53 13.45
CA LEU A 32 21.89 -14.86 14.70
C LEU A 32 23.36 -15.11 15.03
N ASP A 33 23.84 -16.35 14.96
CA ASP A 33 25.23 -16.71 15.25
C ASP A 33 26.22 -16.05 14.25
N LEU A 34 25.88 -16.06 12.95
CA LEU A 34 26.70 -15.43 11.91
C LEU A 34 26.83 -13.90 12.12
N VAL A 35 25.74 -13.26 12.52
CA VAL A 35 25.72 -11.81 12.82
C VAL A 35 26.48 -11.51 14.12
N THR A 36 26.33 -12.35 15.12
CA THR A 36 27.04 -12.23 16.41
C THR A 36 28.55 -12.28 16.23
N LYS A 37 29.05 -13.16 15.33
CA LYS A 37 30.49 -13.23 14.99
C LYS A 37 31.04 -11.95 14.34
N LEU A 38 30.18 -11.12 13.77
CA LEU A 38 30.56 -9.81 13.20
C LEU A 38 30.39 -8.65 14.16
N LYS A 39 29.83 -8.88 15.37
CA LYS A 39 29.50 -7.85 16.33
C LYS A 39 30.68 -6.94 16.65
N ASP A 40 31.79 -7.51 17.03
CA ASP A 40 32.97 -6.72 17.46
C ASP A 40 33.71 -6.12 16.26
N GLU A 41 33.79 -6.82 15.13
CA GLU A 41 34.45 -6.32 13.91
C GLU A 41 33.76 -5.07 13.35
N LEU A 42 32.41 -5.05 13.36
CA LEU A 42 31.60 -3.94 12.86
C LEU A 42 31.08 -3.02 13.98
N ASN A 43 31.37 -3.33 15.25
CA ASN A 43 30.83 -2.65 16.44
C ASN A 43 29.30 -2.51 16.36
N LEU A 44 28.61 -3.65 16.17
CA LEU A 44 27.15 -3.67 15.99
C LEU A 44 26.42 -3.67 17.34
N ASN A 45 25.35 -2.88 17.40
CA ASN A 45 24.34 -3.02 18.44
C ASN A 45 23.24 -3.97 17.93
N ILE A 46 23.23 -5.22 18.40
CA ILE A 46 22.36 -6.30 17.90
C ILE A 46 21.16 -6.46 18.82
N ILE A 47 19.95 -6.27 18.28
CA ILE A 47 18.69 -6.48 18.95
C ILE A 47 18.04 -7.75 18.41
N VAL A 48 17.87 -8.74 19.27
CA VAL A 48 17.22 -10.03 18.93
C VAL A 48 15.72 -9.90 19.19
N ALA A 49 14.91 -9.97 18.14
CA ALA A 49 13.46 -9.85 18.23
C ALA A 49 12.81 -11.23 18.12
N HIS A 50 12.26 -11.73 19.22
CA HIS A 50 11.56 -13.01 19.31
C HIS A 50 10.06 -12.79 19.46
N VAL A 51 9.24 -13.58 18.72
CA VAL A 51 7.78 -13.57 18.86
C VAL A 51 7.32 -14.95 19.31
N ASN A 52 6.77 -15.02 20.52
CA ASN A 52 6.16 -16.21 21.07
C ASN A 52 4.64 -16.18 20.86
N HIS A 53 4.12 -17.04 19.99
CA HIS A 53 2.69 -17.13 19.69
C HIS A 53 1.89 -17.93 20.73
N LYS A 54 2.57 -18.56 21.72
CA LYS A 54 1.97 -19.41 22.78
C LYS A 54 0.97 -20.47 22.28
N LEU A 55 1.19 -20.96 21.06
CA LEU A 55 0.37 -22.00 20.45
C LEU A 55 0.73 -23.41 20.94
N ARG A 56 1.90 -23.58 21.55
CA ARG A 56 2.47 -24.87 21.98
C ARG A 56 3.19 -24.72 23.30
N SER A 57 3.28 -25.81 24.06
CA SER A 57 4.02 -25.86 25.33
C SER A 57 5.52 -25.59 25.16
N GLU A 58 6.09 -26.05 24.02
CA GLU A 58 7.53 -25.92 23.71
C GLU A 58 7.92 -24.46 23.37
N SER A 59 6.98 -23.59 23.06
CA SER A 59 7.27 -22.20 22.66
C SER A 59 7.92 -21.36 23.78
N GLU A 60 7.71 -21.70 25.06
CA GLU A 60 8.39 -21.08 26.18
C GLU A 60 9.85 -21.51 26.29
N GLU A 61 10.15 -22.79 26.00
CA GLU A 61 11.53 -23.28 25.95
C GLU A 61 12.31 -22.68 24.79
N GLU A 62 11.65 -22.46 23.64
CA GLU A 62 12.21 -21.76 22.49
C GLU A 62 12.61 -20.32 22.86
N ALA A 63 11.70 -19.58 23.50
CA ALA A 63 11.95 -18.21 23.95
C ALA A 63 13.11 -18.14 24.95
N LYS A 64 13.13 -19.02 25.94
CA LYS A 64 14.23 -19.11 26.94
C LYS A 64 15.57 -19.44 26.28
N MET A 65 15.59 -20.34 25.30
CA MET A 65 16.82 -20.69 24.57
C MET A 65 17.38 -19.47 23.84
N VAL A 66 16.53 -18.72 23.12
CA VAL A 66 16.96 -17.51 22.39
C VAL A 66 17.41 -16.42 23.37
N GLU A 67 16.70 -16.26 24.51
CA GLU A 67 17.06 -15.30 25.57
C GLU A 67 18.43 -15.64 26.17
N ASN A 68 18.67 -16.91 26.54
CA ASN A 68 19.94 -17.36 27.07
C ASN A 68 21.10 -17.15 26.11
N TYR A 69 20.91 -17.54 24.83
CA TYR A 69 21.89 -17.28 23.79
C TYR A 69 22.22 -15.79 23.65
N SER A 70 21.19 -14.94 23.75
CA SER A 70 21.35 -13.49 23.66
C SER A 70 22.15 -12.95 24.85
N LYS A 71 21.86 -13.41 26.07
CA LYS A 71 22.59 -13.04 27.32
C LYS A 71 24.06 -13.46 27.28
N GLU A 72 24.34 -14.71 26.88
CA GLU A 72 25.70 -15.26 26.77
C GLU A 72 26.58 -14.47 25.80
N ASN A 73 25.97 -13.89 24.74
CA ASN A 73 26.65 -13.11 23.71
C ASN A 73 26.52 -11.58 23.91
N ASN A 74 26.01 -11.12 25.04
CA ASN A 74 25.79 -9.69 25.33
C ASN A 74 24.96 -8.99 24.25
N LEU A 75 23.85 -9.61 23.81
CA LEU A 75 22.88 -9.06 22.86
C LEU A 75 21.65 -8.53 23.59
N ILE A 76 20.98 -7.56 23.01
CA ILE A 76 19.68 -7.08 23.52
C ILE A 76 18.60 -8.06 23.10
N PHE A 77 17.76 -8.53 24.02
CA PHE A 77 16.66 -9.43 23.72
C PHE A 77 15.32 -8.73 23.93
N GLU A 78 14.45 -8.76 22.93
CA GLU A 78 13.10 -8.22 22.94
C GLU A 78 12.09 -9.34 22.61
N LEU A 79 11.08 -9.48 23.45
CA LEU A 79 10.06 -10.54 23.37
C LEU A 79 8.68 -9.95 23.15
N LEU A 80 7.95 -10.45 22.16
CA LEU A 80 6.51 -10.27 22.03
C LEU A 80 5.81 -11.59 22.37
N GLU A 81 4.94 -11.60 23.37
CA GLU A 81 4.03 -12.71 23.65
C GLU A 81 2.64 -12.43 23.10
N ILE A 82 2.09 -13.36 22.31
CA ILE A 82 0.74 -13.27 21.77
C ILE A 82 -0.12 -14.35 22.39
N THR A 83 -1.02 -13.95 23.29
CA THR A 83 -1.86 -14.88 24.08
C THR A 83 -3.26 -15.07 23.51
N ASP A 84 -3.73 -14.21 22.60
CA ASP A 84 -5.11 -14.18 22.13
C ASP A 84 -5.48 -15.36 21.23
N TYR A 85 -4.49 -16.11 20.73
CA TYR A 85 -4.72 -17.29 19.87
C TYR A 85 -5.12 -18.55 20.65
N ILE A 86 -5.01 -18.54 21.95
CA ILE A 86 -5.38 -19.67 22.84
C ILE A 86 -6.88 -20.02 22.68
N ASN A 87 -7.71 -19.06 22.28
CA ASN A 87 -9.16 -19.20 22.11
C ASN A 87 -9.64 -19.52 20.65
N GLY A 88 -8.73 -19.96 19.77
CA GLY A 88 -9.12 -20.59 18.50
C GLY A 88 -9.21 -19.70 17.27
N ASN A 89 -8.85 -18.42 17.32
CA ASN A 89 -8.90 -17.48 16.17
C ASN A 89 -7.52 -17.22 15.55
N PHE A 90 -6.71 -18.27 15.34
CA PHE A 90 -5.41 -18.11 14.68
C PHE A 90 -5.59 -17.84 13.18
N SER A 91 -4.99 -16.73 12.71
CA SER A 91 -4.84 -16.41 11.30
C SER A 91 -3.35 -16.14 11.02
N GLU A 92 -2.79 -16.83 10.03
CA GLU A 92 -1.39 -16.64 9.61
C GLU A 92 -1.14 -15.18 9.15
N GLU A 93 -2.13 -14.56 8.52
CA GLU A 93 -2.05 -13.15 8.09
C GLU A 93 -2.01 -12.20 9.29
N ASP A 94 -2.84 -12.41 10.30
CA ASP A 94 -2.84 -11.61 11.52
C ASP A 94 -1.54 -11.80 12.31
N ALA A 95 -1.08 -13.04 12.46
CA ALA A 95 0.19 -13.36 13.12
C ALA A 95 1.37 -12.67 12.42
N ARG A 96 1.38 -12.68 11.08
CA ARG A 96 2.38 -11.96 10.28
C ARG A 96 2.30 -10.45 10.51
N LYS A 97 1.11 -9.87 10.51
CA LYS A 97 0.91 -8.43 10.74
C LYS A 97 1.41 -7.99 12.12
N ARG A 98 1.05 -8.72 13.19
CA ARG A 98 1.51 -8.44 14.56
C ARG A 98 3.03 -8.54 14.68
N ARG A 99 3.63 -9.56 14.09
CA ARG A 99 5.09 -9.74 14.04
C ARG A 99 5.81 -8.55 13.39
N TYR A 100 5.34 -8.10 12.21
CA TYR A 100 5.97 -6.95 11.54
C TYR A 100 5.72 -5.63 12.26
N ASN A 101 4.57 -5.45 12.92
CA ASN A 101 4.33 -4.29 13.79
C ASN A 101 5.34 -4.25 14.94
N PHE A 102 5.55 -5.38 15.61
CA PHE A 102 6.54 -5.50 16.67
C PHE A 102 7.96 -5.19 16.17
N PHE A 103 8.36 -5.73 15.03
CA PHE A 103 9.67 -5.39 14.45
C PHE A 103 9.79 -3.88 14.17
N ASN A 104 8.75 -3.25 13.66
CA ASN A 104 8.74 -1.81 13.42
C ASN A 104 8.84 -0.98 14.71
N GLU A 105 8.24 -1.42 15.81
CA GLU A 105 8.35 -0.80 17.12
C GLU A 105 9.78 -0.88 17.66
N ILE A 106 10.41 -2.06 17.57
CA ILE A 106 11.80 -2.27 17.98
C ILE A 106 12.76 -1.42 17.14
N ILE A 107 12.57 -1.41 15.81
CA ILE A 107 13.39 -0.62 14.89
C ILE A 107 13.34 0.87 15.29
N LYS A 108 12.15 1.39 15.59
CA LYS A 108 11.99 2.78 16.06
C LYS A 108 12.64 3.01 17.43
N LYS A 109 12.43 2.09 18.38
CA LYS A 109 12.97 2.16 19.75
C LYS A 109 14.49 2.26 19.76
N TYR A 110 15.16 1.45 18.93
CA TYR A 110 16.63 1.36 18.90
C TYR A 110 17.24 2.12 17.72
N GLN A 111 16.44 2.84 16.93
CA GLN A 111 16.87 3.54 15.71
C GLN A 111 17.65 2.62 14.76
N ALA A 112 17.18 1.36 14.61
CA ALA A 112 17.89 0.36 13.86
C ALA A 112 17.80 0.65 12.35
N SER A 113 18.93 0.51 11.64
CA SER A 113 19.03 0.74 10.20
C SER A 113 18.63 -0.47 9.35
N ALA A 114 18.62 -1.67 9.95
CA ALA A 114 18.30 -2.90 9.24
C ALA A 114 17.51 -3.90 10.09
N LEU A 115 16.58 -4.61 9.41
CA LEU A 115 15.92 -5.82 9.88
C LEU A 115 16.51 -7.02 9.14
N LEU A 116 17.03 -8.01 9.86
CA LEU A 116 17.55 -9.24 9.29
C LEU A 116 16.54 -10.37 9.49
N THR A 117 16.25 -11.12 8.41
CA THR A 117 15.36 -12.28 8.46
C THR A 117 16.00 -13.49 7.80
N ALA A 118 15.72 -14.68 8.32
CA ALA A 118 16.43 -15.92 8.01
C ALA A 118 15.82 -16.70 6.84
N HIS A 119 15.27 -16.02 5.81
CA HIS A 119 14.85 -16.70 4.59
C HIS A 119 16.09 -17.22 3.84
N HIS A 120 16.01 -18.45 3.35
CA HIS A 120 17.12 -19.12 2.67
C HIS A 120 16.77 -19.54 1.22
N GLY A 121 17.72 -20.13 0.51
CA GLY A 121 17.57 -20.46 -0.92
C GLY A 121 16.37 -21.37 -1.22
N ASP A 122 16.07 -22.33 -0.35
CA ASP A 122 14.92 -23.22 -0.52
C ASP A 122 13.59 -22.45 -0.41
N ASP A 123 13.48 -21.45 0.50
CA ASP A 123 12.29 -20.58 0.61
C ASP A 123 12.05 -19.75 -0.66
N LEU A 124 13.14 -19.33 -1.34
CA LEU A 124 13.04 -18.62 -2.61
C LEU A 124 12.42 -19.52 -3.69
N ILE A 125 12.90 -20.76 -3.82
CA ILE A 125 12.38 -21.76 -4.77
C ILE A 125 10.89 -22.01 -4.50
N GLU A 126 10.53 -22.33 -3.26
CA GLU A 126 9.14 -22.56 -2.83
C GLU A 126 8.25 -21.38 -3.24
N THR A 127 8.69 -20.14 -2.95
CA THR A 127 7.92 -18.94 -3.23
C THR A 127 7.72 -18.70 -4.72
N ILE A 128 8.76 -18.87 -5.54
CA ILE A 128 8.67 -18.71 -7.00
C ILE A 128 7.72 -19.74 -7.58
N LEU A 129 7.88 -21.01 -7.23
CA LEU A 129 7.05 -22.11 -7.72
C LEU A 129 5.57 -21.93 -7.35
N MET A 130 5.28 -21.57 -6.09
CA MET A 130 3.92 -21.30 -5.63
C MET A 130 3.28 -20.14 -6.40
N ARG A 131 4.03 -19.10 -6.71
CA ARG A 131 3.55 -17.95 -7.48
C ARG A 131 3.34 -18.29 -8.95
N LEU A 132 4.21 -19.07 -9.55
CA LEU A 132 4.06 -19.59 -10.91
C LEU A 132 2.80 -20.46 -11.04
N THR A 133 2.55 -21.33 -10.07
CA THR A 133 1.38 -22.24 -10.08
C THR A 133 0.05 -21.50 -9.88
N ARG A 134 0.03 -20.44 -9.04
CA ARG A 134 -1.18 -19.64 -8.81
C ARG A 134 -1.46 -18.61 -9.91
N GLY A 135 -0.48 -18.27 -10.69
CA GLY A 135 -0.43 -17.06 -11.50
C GLY A 135 0.02 -15.86 -10.66
N SER A 136 0.85 -15.03 -11.24
CA SER A 136 1.31 -13.77 -10.68
C SER A 136 1.80 -12.86 -11.80
N ASN A 137 2.13 -11.61 -11.48
CA ASN A 137 2.81 -10.73 -12.44
C ASN A 137 4.34 -10.95 -12.39
N LEU A 138 5.06 -10.33 -13.32
CA LEU A 138 6.51 -10.47 -13.42
C LEU A 138 7.23 -10.06 -12.12
N SER A 139 6.82 -8.95 -11.50
CA SER A 139 7.37 -8.51 -10.21
C SER A 139 7.11 -9.51 -9.09
N GLY A 140 5.99 -10.24 -9.15
CA GLY A 140 5.69 -11.33 -8.21
C GLY A 140 6.60 -12.54 -8.38
N TYR A 141 6.96 -12.89 -9.61
CA TYR A 141 7.88 -14.03 -9.89
C TYR A 141 9.31 -13.79 -9.42
N ILE A 142 9.71 -12.57 -9.11
CA ILE A 142 10.97 -12.27 -8.43
C ILE A 142 11.13 -13.10 -7.14
N GLY A 143 10.03 -13.42 -6.46
CA GLY A 143 10.06 -14.21 -5.22
C GLY A 143 10.48 -13.36 -4.01
N ILE A 144 11.50 -13.80 -3.29
CA ILE A 144 12.05 -13.15 -2.10
C ILE A 144 13.34 -12.42 -2.49
N LYS A 145 13.38 -11.09 -2.23
CA LYS A 145 14.57 -10.26 -2.54
C LYS A 145 15.60 -10.37 -1.40
N GLU A 146 16.89 -10.40 -1.73
CA GLU A 146 17.97 -10.33 -0.74
C GLU A 146 17.90 -9.03 0.08
N ILE A 147 17.59 -7.92 -0.58
CA ILE A 147 17.45 -6.60 0.03
C ILE A 147 16.09 -6.01 -0.36
N SER A 148 15.37 -5.52 0.63
CA SER A 148 14.15 -4.72 0.42
C SER A 148 14.27 -3.44 1.23
N GLN A 149 13.95 -2.28 0.60
CA GLN A 149 14.03 -0.96 1.22
C GLN A 149 12.64 -0.49 1.65
N THR A 150 12.53 -0.02 2.87
CA THR A 150 11.40 0.79 3.35
C THR A 150 11.87 2.24 3.53
N ASP A 151 10.95 3.16 3.85
CA ASP A 151 11.31 4.57 4.07
C ASP A 151 12.31 4.77 5.23
N ASN A 152 12.31 3.85 6.20
CA ASN A 152 13.04 4.02 7.45
C ASN A 152 14.19 3.01 7.66
N TYR A 153 14.15 1.85 7.03
CA TYR A 153 15.16 0.80 7.21
C TYR A 153 15.20 -0.15 6.02
N LYS A 154 16.29 -0.91 5.92
CA LYS A 154 16.42 -1.99 4.93
C LYS A 154 16.14 -3.36 5.59
N THR A 155 15.46 -4.24 4.87
CA THR A 155 15.33 -5.64 5.28
C THR A 155 16.35 -6.47 4.50
N LEU A 156 17.23 -7.18 5.21
CA LEU A 156 18.28 -8.02 4.67
C LEU A 156 17.94 -9.51 4.87
N ARG A 157 18.23 -10.32 3.85
CA ARG A 157 18.03 -11.78 3.87
C ARG A 157 19.31 -12.49 3.42
N PRO A 158 20.31 -12.52 4.28
CA PRO A 158 21.66 -12.98 3.93
C PRO A 158 21.73 -14.47 3.55
N LEU A 159 20.78 -15.28 4.05
CA LEU A 159 20.78 -16.74 3.85
C LEU A 159 20.20 -17.17 2.49
N LEU A 160 19.72 -16.25 1.63
CA LEU A 160 19.15 -16.62 0.33
C LEU A 160 20.16 -17.28 -0.62
N THR A 161 21.46 -17.15 -0.34
CA THR A 161 22.54 -17.75 -1.12
C THR A 161 22.89 -19.18 -0.72
N ILE A 162 22.27 -19.70 0.36
CA ILE A 162 22.60 -21.03 0.93
C ILE A 162 21.34 -21.90 1.08
N THR A 163 21.55 -23.19 1.23
CA THR A 163 20.50 -24.20 1.40
C THR A 163 20.21 -24.50 2.86
N LYS A 164 19.08 -25.16 3.13
CA LYS A 164 18.75 -25.69 4.45
C LYS A 164 19.81 -26.66 4.97
N ASP A 165 20.36 -27.50 4.10
CA ASP A 165 21.39 -28.50 4.47
C ASP A 165 22.68 -27.83 4.94
N GLU A 166 23.10 -26.76 4.25
CA GLU A 166 24.27 -25.96 4.66
C GLU A 166 24.04 -25.27 6.02
N ILE A 167 22.82 -24.79 6.30
CA ILE A 167 22.44 -24.19 7.59
C ILE A 167 22.57 -25.23 8.71
N VAL A 168 21.97 -26.42 8.53
CA VAL A 168 21.98 -27.47 9.56
C VAL A 168 23.41 -27.97 9.82
N ASN A 169 24.22 -28.13 8.80
CA ASN A 169 25.63 -28.52 8.95
C ASN A 169 26.43 -27.48 9.74
N TYR A 170 26.25 -26.19 9.40
CA TYR A 170 26.88 -25.09 10.13
C TYR A 170 26.54 -25.07 11.62
N LEU A 171 25.26 -25.24 11.97
CA LEU A 171 24.81 -25.26 13.37
C LEU A 171 25.42 -26.41 14.16
N LYS A 172 25.53 -27.59 13.53
CA LYS A 172 26.19 -28.77 14.15
C LYS A 172 27.69 -28.54 14.37
N GLU A 173 28.40 -28.03 13.37
CA GLU A 173 29.84 -27.75 13.43
C GLU A 173 30.20 -26.70 14.48
N ASN A 174 29.31 -25.73 14.71
CA ASN A 174 29.53 -24.62 15.65
C ASN A 174 28.81 -24.80 16.99
N ASN A 175 28.15 -25.95 17.23
CA ASN A 175 27.38 -26.24 18.46
C ASN A 175 26.33 -25.17 18.80
N VAL A 176 25.72 -24.54 17.78
CA VAL A 176 24.68 -23.51 18.00
C VAL A 176 23.36 -24.20 18.35
N PRO A 177 22.73 -23.84 19.49
CA PRO A 177 21.45 -24.43 19.90
C PRO A 177 20.31 -23.99 18.94
N TYR A 178 19.37 -24.89 18.68
CA TYR A 178 18.13 -24.62 17.95
C TYR A 178 17.03 -25.62 18.30
N ARG A 179 15.79 -25.27 18.01
CA ARG A 179 14.63 -26.16 18.16
C ARG A 179 14.00 -26.46 16.81
N LEU A 180 13.48 -27.66 16.64
CA LEU A 180 12.76 -28.09 15.43
C LEU A 180 11.26 -28.01 15.69
N ASP A 181 10.56 -27.34 14.79
CA ASP A 181 9.10 -27.28 14.79
C ASP A 181 8.52 -28.49 14.05
N LYS A 182 7.87 -29.40 14.79
CA LYS A 182 7.26 -30.62 14.25
C LYS A 182 6.09 -30.35 13.28
N THR A 183 5.43 -29.20 13.37
CA THR A 183 4.32 -28.83 12.47
C THR A 183 4.76 -28.56 11.04
N ASN A 184 6.05 -28.36 10.79
CA ASN A 184 6.63 -28.21 9.46
C ASN A 184 6.56 -29.49 8.60
N GLU A 185 6.25 -30.64 9.19
CA GLU A 185 6.14 -31.93 8.48
C GLU A 185 4.73 -32.18 7.89
N GLU A 186 3.73 -31.40 8.28
CA GLU A 186 2.35 -31.61 7.84
C GLU A 186 2.14 -31.19 6.38
N LEU A 187 1.71 -32.11 5.50
CA LEU A 187 1.41 -31.83 4.08
C LEU A 187 0.12 -31.04 3.85
N LYS A 188 -0.61 -30.67 4.90
CA LYS A 188 -1.83 -29.87 4.84
C LYS A 188 -1.60 -28.51 4.17
N HIS A 189 -0.49 -27.87 4.45
CA HIS A 189 -0.15 -26.57 3.89
C HIS A 189 0.53 -26.68 2.54
N THR A 190 0.13 -25.81 1.59
CA THR A 190 0.69 -25.81 0.22
C THR A 190 2.21 -25.70 0.23
N ARG A 191 2.78 -24.84 1.07
CA ARG A 191 4.22 -24.61 1.17
C ARG A 191 4.95 -25.89 1.58
N ASN A 192 4.41 -26.65 2.54
CA ASN A 192 5.00 -27.90 3.00
C ASN A 192 4.98 -28.97 1.88
N ARG A 193 3.92 -29.00 1.03
CA ARG A 193 3.91 -29.90 -0.15
C ARG A 193 5.03 -29.57 -1.13
N TYR A 194 5.27 -28.29 -1.43
CA TYR A 194 6.40 -27.90 -2.28
C TYR A 194 7.75 -28.26 -1.65
N ARG A 195 7.91 -28.04 -0.34
CA ARG A 195 9.11 -28.37 0.42
C ARG A 195 9.43 -29.87 0.43
N HIS A 196 8.43 -30.70 0.67
CA HIS A 196 8.65 -32.14 0.87
C HIS A 196 8.53 -32.97 -0.40
N ILE A 197 7.87 -32.49 -1.44
CA ILE A 197 7.63 -33.25 -2.67
C ILE A 197 8.42 -32.66 -3.84
N VAL A 198 8.26 -31.36 -4.11
CA VAL A 198 8.79 -30.74 -5.32
C VAL A 198 10.28 -30.39 -5.18
N LEU A 199 10.65 -29.75 -4.08
CA LEU A 199 12.02 -29.31 -3.85
C LEU A 199 13.06 -30.47 -3.81
N PRO A 200 12.79 -31.61 -3.17
CA PRO A 200 13.72 -32.74 -3.21
C PRO A 200 13.95 -33.27 -4.62
N PHE A 201 12.91 -33.32 -5.45
CA PHE A 201 13.04 -33.69 -6.86
C PHE A 201 13.97 -32.73 -7.61
N LEU A 202 13.75 -31.40 -7.47
CA LEU A 202 14.58 -30.38 -8.11
C LEU A 202 16.05 -30.45 -7.65
N LYS A 203 16.30 -30.69 -6.37
CA LYS A 203 17.65 -30.84 -5.80
C LYS A 203 18.34 -32.11 -6.34
N LYS A 204 17.59 -33.19 -6.60
CA LYS A 204 18.10 -34.40 -7.21
C LYS A 204 18.53 -34.19 -8.66
N GLU A 205 17.70 -33.43 -9.43
CA GLU A 205 18.05 -33.07 -10.81
C GLU A 205 19.24 -32.09 -10.89
N ASN A 206 19.31 -31.15 -9.95
CA ASN A 206 20.41 -30.20 -9.87
C ASN A 206 20.69 -29.81 -8.41
N PRO A 207 21.78 -30.31 -7.78
CA PRO A 207 22.12 -29.93 -6.40
C PRO A 207 22.33 -28.43 -6.17
N LYS A 208 22.62 -27.66 -7.23
CA LYS A 208 22.78 -26.19 -7.19
C LYS A 208 21.54 -25.45 -7.71
N VAL A 209 20.36 -26.05 -7.65
CA VAL A 209 19.12 -25.46 -8.15
C VAL A 209 18.81 -24.13 -7.48
N HIS A 210 19.14 -23.95 -6.21
CA HIS A 210 18.96 -22.70 -5.47
C HIS A 210 19.75 -21.52 -6.10
N GLU A 211 20.97 -21.78 -6.61
CA GLU A 211 21.75 -20.75 -7.33
C GLU A 211 21.08 -20.35 -8.65
N LYS A 212 20.42 -21.31 -9.34
CA LYS A 212 19.69 -21.02 -10.58
C LYS A 212 18.44 -20.15 -10.33
N TYR A 213 17.68 -20.46 -9.29
CA TYR A 213 16.53 -19.65 -8.89
C TYR A 213 16.95 -18.26 -8.39
N LEU A 214 18.05 -18.16 -7.67
CA LEU A 214 18.59 -16.87 -7.24
C LEU A 214 19.03 -16.02 -8.44
N LYS A 215 19.72 -16.63 -9.43
CA LYS A 215 20.09 -15.95 -10.68
C LYS A 215 18.84 -15.46 -11.43
N PHE A 216 17.84 -16.34 -11.62
CA PHE A 216 16.56 -15.98 -12.23
C PHE A 216 15.88 -14.80 -11.52
N SER A 217 15.83 -14.83 -10.19
CA SER A 217 15.28 -13.74 -9.40
C SER A 217 16.03 -12.41 -9.61
N LYS A 218 17.37 -12.45 -9.64
CA LYS A 218 18.22 -11.25 -9.88
C LYS A 218 18.01 -10.67 -11.28
N GLU A 219 17.96 -11.51 -12.30
CA GLU A 219 17.68 -11.07 -13.67
C GLU A 219 16.29 -10.41 -13.76
N LEU A 220 15.26 -11.00 -13.14
CA LEU A 220 13.93 -10.38 -13.10
C LEU A 220 13.91 -9.04 -12.37
N ILE A 221 14.72 -8.86 -11.32
CA ILE A 221 14.87 -7.56 -10.65
C ILE A 221 15.45 -6.50 -11.59
N GLU A 222 16.46 -6.87 -12.37
CA GLU A 222 17.09 -5.97 -13.35
C GLU A 222 16.09 -5.53 -14.43
N TYR A 223 15.31 -6.48 -15.00
CA TYR A 223 14.24 -6.16 -15.94
C TYR A 223 13.14 -5.29 -15.33
N ASP A 224 12.70 -5.58 -14.10
CA ASP A 224 11.68 -4.78 -13.39
C ASP A 224 12.18 -3.35 -13.15
N ASN A 225 13.43 -3.19 -12.73
CA ASN A 225 14.06 -1.89 -12.51
C ASN A 225 14.21 -1.10 -13.82
N PHE A 226 14.61 -1.76 -14.91
CA PHE A 226 14.70 -1.12 -16.22
C PHE A 226 13.33 -0.56 -16.66
N VAL A 227 12.27 -1.37 -16.56
CA VAL A 227 10.90 -0.94 -16.94
C VAL A 227 10.42 0.19 -16.02
N ASN A 228 10.66 0.11 -14.73
CA ASN A 228 10.26 1.16 -13.79
C ASN A 228 10.99 2.49 -14.09
N THR A 229 12.29 2.44 -14.42
CA THR A 229 13.07 3.61 -14.84
C THR A 229 12.53 4.19 -16.15
N TYR A 230 12.25 3.34 -17.14
CA TYR A 230 11.65 3.78 -18.40
C TYR A 230 10.32 4.52 -18.19
N ILE A 231 9.42 3.97 -17.37
CA ILE A 231 8.13 4.60 -17.04
C ILE A 231 8.33 5.96 -16.38
N LYS A 232 9.29 6.07 -15.47
CA LYS A 232 9.64 7.30 -14.75
C LYS A 232 10.19 8.36 -15.69
N ASP A 233 11.18 8.01 -16.54
CA ASP A 233 11.84 8.92 -17.47
C ASP A 233 10.88 9.48 -18.51
N LYS A 234 9.98 8.66 -19.01
CA LYS A 234 8.90 9.06 -19.92
C LYS A 234 7.78 9.85 -19.23
N LYS A 235 7.79 9.92 -17.91
CA LYS A 235 6.75 10.60 -17.10
C LYS A 235 5.35 10.12 -17.45
N PHE A 236 5.18 8.80 -17.60
CA PHE A 236 3.87 8.20 -17.84
C PHE A 236 2.93 8.35 -16.65
N ILE A 237 3.49 8.37 -15.44
CA ILE A 237 2.79 8.62 -14.18
C ILE A 237 3.22 9.98 -13.65
N VAL A 238 2.24 10.86 -13.39
CA VAL A 238 2.43 12.20 -12.81
C VAL A 238 1.32 12.40 -11.78
N ASP A 239 1.66 12.87 -10.58
CA ASP A 239 0.71 13.13 -9.48
C ASP A 239 -0.24 11.94 -9.25
N ASN A 240 0.34 10.73 -9.09
CA ASN A 240 -0.36 9.46 -8.90
C ASN A 240 -1.43 9.18 -9.98
N SER A 241 -1.20 9.65 -11.20
CA SER A 241 -2.10 9.44 -12.33
C SER A 241 -1.33 9.08 -13.58
N ILE A 242 -1.81 8.10 -14.34
CA ILE A 242 -1.29 7.78 -15.68
C ILE A 242 -1.81 8.83 -16.68
N VAL A 243 -0.92 9.42 -17.43
CA VAL A 243 -1.25 10.41 -18.49
C VAL A 243 -1.45 9.67 -19.81
N ILE A 244 -2.70 9.45 -20.22
CA ILE A 244 -3.07 8.55 -21.32
C ILE A 244 -2.39 8.92 -22.64
N ASN A 245 -2.33 10.20 -23.01
CA ASN A 245 -1.73 10.64 -24.26
C ASN A 245 -0.22 10.33 -24.36
N LYS A 246 0.46 10.18 -23.24
CA LYS A 246 1.88 9.79 -23.21
C LYS A 246 2.10 8.29 -23.35
N VAL A 247 1.15 7.48 -22.86
CA VAL A 247 1.29 6.02 -22.79
C VAL A 247 0.46 5.29 -23.87
N SER A 248 -0.38 6.01 -24.62
CA SER A 248 -1.31 5.40 -25.60
C SER A 248 -0.62 4.59 -26.69
N SER A 249 0.55 5.03 -27.16
CA SER A 249 1.35 4.32 -28.18
C SER A 249 2.19 3.15 -27.63
N GLU A 250 2.26 3.00 -26.32
CA GLU A 250 3.03 1.92 -25.70
C GLU A 250 2.33 0.57 -25.80
N ILE A 251 3.12 -0.50 -25.75
CA ILE A 251 2.62 -1.88 -25.73
C ILE A 251 1.83 -2.14 -24.44
N ASP A 252 0.94 -3.11 -24.48
CA ASP A 252 0.06 -3.43 -23.34
C ASP A 252 0.83 -3.81 -22.08
N PHE A 253 2.02 -4.39 -22.19
CA PHE A 253 2.88 -4.67 -21.07
C PHE A 253 3.24 -3.40 -20.27
N ILE A 254 3.62 -2.31 -20.95
CA ILE A 254 3.95 -1.02 -20.30
C ILE A 254 2.69 -0.40 -19.67
N LYS A 255 1.56 -0.43 -20.37
CA LYS A 255 0.27 0.05 -19.86
C LYS A 255 -0.14 -0.69 -18.59
N ARG A 256 -0.02 -2.04 -18.60
CA ARG A 256 -0.27 -2.89 -17.44
C ARG A 256 0.66 -2.54 -16.28
N LYS A 257 1.95 -2.37 -16.55
CA LYS A 257 2.94 -2.02 -15.53
C LYS A 257 2.67 -0.65 -14.89
N CYS A 258 2.20 0.33 -15.64
CA CYS A 258 1.77 1.62 -15.08
C CYS A 258 0.60 1.45 -14.08
N LEU A 259 -0.40 0.61 -14.40
CA LEU A 259 -1.49 0.30 -13.47
C LEU A 259 -0.98 -0.43 -12.21
N GLU A 260 -0.07 -1.39 -12.36
CA GLU A 260 0.55 -2.10 -11.22
C GLU A 260 1.24 -1.12 -10.26
N LEU A 261 1.98 -0.15 -10.79
CA LEU A 261 2.66 0.86 -9.99
C LEU A 261 1.68 1.74 -9.21
N LEU A 262 0.58 2.19 -9.84
CA LEU A 262 -0.46 2.96 -9.14
C LEU A 262 -1.14 2.15 -8.02
N ILE A 263 -1.42 0.87 -8.27
CA ILE A 263 -2.06 0.00 -7.28
C ILE A 263 -1.12 -0.24 -6.10
N LYS A 264 0.16 -0.51 -6.38
CA LYS A 264 1.18 -0.71 -5.34
C LYS A 264 1.33 0.52 -4.44
N ASP A 265 1.38 1.71 -5.05
CA ASP A 265 1.52 2.97 -4.32
C ASP A 265 0.34 3.19 -3.34
N ILE A 266 -0.89 2.96 -3.81
CA ILE A 266 -2.08 3.21 -2.98
C ILE A 266 -2.30 2.15 -1.90
N GLN A 267 -1.94 0.89 -2.17
CA GLN A 267 -2.08 -0.21 -1.20
C GLN A 267 -0.97 -0.24 -0.17
N LYS A 268 0.17 0.41 -0.44
CA LYS A 268 1.39 0.38 0.39
C LYS A 268 1.82 -1.04 0.76
N LYS A 269 1.61 -2.01 -0.15
CA LYS A 269 1.96 -3.42 0.03
C LYS A 269 3.16 -3.78 -0.83
N ASP A 270 4.03 -4.63 -0.30
CA ASP A 270 5.19 -5.14 -1.06
C ASP A 270 4.82 -6.14 -2.16
N TYR A 271 3.60 -6.69 -2.12
CA TYR A 271 3.12 -7.66 -3.09
C TYR A 271 1.85 -7.16 -3.78
N PHE A 272 1.72 -7.58 -5.04
CA PHE A 272 0.61 -7.23 -5.89
C PHE A 272 -0.53 -8.24 -5.68
N ASP A 273 -1.68 -7.76 -5.19
CA ASP A 273 -2.85 -8.57 -4.84
C ASP A 273 -4.03 -8.21 -5.77
N VAL A 274 -3.83 -8.47 -7.06
CA VAL A 274 -4.85 -8.22 -8.10
C VAL A 274 -4.83 -9.40 -9.07
N SER A 275 -6.00 -9.98 -9.33
CA SER A 275 -6.13 -11.07 -10.30
C SER A 275 -5.94 -10.59 -11.74
N ASP A 276 -5.60 -11.51 -12.65
CA ASP A 276 -5.50 -11.21 -14.07
C ASP A 276 -6.82 -10.67 -14.63
N GLU A 277 -7.97 -11.17 -14.16
CA GLU A 277 -9.28 -10.68 -14.56
C GLU A 277 -9.50 -9.23 -14.15
N GLN A 278 -9.16 -8.88 -12.90
CA GLN A 278 -9.24 -7.51 -12.40
C GLN A 278 -8.32 -6.57 -13.18
N MET A 279 -7.09 -7.01 -13.47
CA MET A 279 -6.15 -6.25 -14.28
C MET A 279 -6.66 -6.06 -15.71
N ASN A 280 -7.18 -7.10 -16.36
CA ASN A 280 -7.76 -7.02 -17.69
C ASN A 280 -8.97 -6.07 -17.75
N ASN A 281 -9.76 -6.03 -16.69
CA ASN A 281 -10.84 -5.05 -16.56
C ASN A 281 -10.30 -3.63 -16.44
N LEU A 282 -9.26 -3.38 -15.62
CA LEU A 282 -8.64 -2.06 -15.51
C LEU A 282 -8.01 -1.59 -16.83
N MET A 283 -7.43 -2.50 -17.63
CA MET A 283 -6.88 -2.17 -18.95
C MET A 283 -7.91 -1.53 -19.90
N LYS A 284 -9.21 -1.81 -19.72
CA LYS A 284 -10.29 -1.17 -20.51
C LYS A 284 -10.36 0.35 -20.27
N LEU A 285 -9.80 0.85 -19.15
CA LEU A 285 -9.76 2.28 -18.87
C LEU A 285 -8.96 3.07 -19.91
N TYR A 286 -7.97 2.48 -20.55
CA TYR A 286 -7.19 3.17 -21.58
C TYR A 286 -8.01 3.58 -22.79
N ASN A 287 -9.07 2.83 -23.09
CA ASN A 287 -9.93 3.02 -24.26
C ASN A 287 -11.32 3.60 -23.93
N GLN A 288 -11.63 3.86 -22.66
CA GLN A 288 -12.96 4.30 -22.22
C GLN A 288 -12.85 5.59 -21.39
N SER A 289 -13.11 6.74 -22.01
CA SER A 289 -13.09 8.04 -21.33
C SER A 289 -14.21 8.16 -20.30
N ASN A 290 -13.92 8.85 -19.19
CA ASN A 290 -14.87 9.14 -18.10
C ASN A 290 -15.55 7.87 -17.54
N LYS A 291 -14.77 6.79 -17.42
CA LYS A 291 -15.22 5.49 -16.92
C LYS A 291 -14.62 5.18 -15.55
N THR A 292 -15.40 4.47 -14.74
CA THR A 292 -14.94 3.88 -13.46
C THR A 292 -15.04 2.36 -13.57
N ILE A 293 -14.07 1.65 -13.02
CA ILE A 293 -14.01 0.18 -12.95
C ILE A 293 -13.64 -0.22 -11.54
N ASP A 294 -14.43 -1.09 -10.95
CA ASP A 294 -14.15 -1.62 -9.62
C ASP A 294 -12.91 -2.52 -9.65
N LEU A 295 -11.99 -2.28 -8.73
CA LEU A 295 -10.81 -3.13 -8.53
C LEU A 295 -11.12 -4.21 -7.49
N ASN A 296 -11.68 -3.80 -6.35
CA ASN A 296 -12.14 -4.67 -5.27
C ASN A 296 -13.17 -3.92 -4.41
N ASN A 297 -13.51 -4.46 -3.22
CA ASN A 297 -14.47 -3.82 -2.32
C ASN A 297 -14.04 -2.42 -1.86
N ASN A 298 -12.74 -2.14 -1.81
CA ASN A 298 -12.18 -0.91 -1.23
C ASN A 298 -11.67 0.09 -2.27
N TYR A 299 -11.35 -0.36 -3.50
CA TYR A 299 -10.68 0.48 -4.51
C TYR A 299 -11.36 0.39 -5.88
N MET A 300 -11.24 1.48 -6.64
CA MET A 300 -11.69 1.57 -8.03
C MET A 300 -10.64 2.28 -8.88
N GLY A 301 -10.58 1.89 -10.17
CA GLY A 301 -9.85 2.62 -11.20
C GLY A 301 -10.77 3.62 -11.89
N VAL A 302 -10.26 4.79 -12.15
CA VAL A 302 -10.99 5.90 -12.80
C VAL A 302 -10.20 6.40 -14.00
N ASN A 303 -10.85 6.49 -15.16
CA ASN A 303 -10.37 7.33 -16.27
C ASN A 303 -11.19 8.63 -16.28
N SER A 304 -10.52 9.74 -16.12
CA SER A 304 -11.16 11.07 -16.17
C SER A 304 -10.27 12.06 -16.92
N TYR A 305 -10.81 12.60 -18.00
CA TYR A 305 -10.16 13.63 -18.84
C TYR A 305 -8.72 13.30 -19.25
N GLY A 306 -8.48 12.08 -19.70
CA GLY A 306 -7.17 11.64 -20.19
C GLY A 306 -6.16 11.24 -19.11
N LYS A 307 -6.63 11.09 -17.86
CA LYS A 307 -5.84 10.58 -16.74
C LYS A 307 -6.49 9.33 -16.15
N ILE A 308 -5.67 8.31 -15.85
CA ILE A 308 -6.12 7.12 -15.10
C ILE A 308 -5.48 7.16 -13.72
N TYR A 309 -6.28 6.97 -12.68
CA TYR A 309 -5.83 6.85 -11.29
C TYR A 309 -6.63 5.79 -10.54
N ILE A 310 -6.03 5.28 -9.48
CA ILE A 310 -6.69 4.36 -8.54
C ILE A 310 -7.07 5.16 -7.30
N LYS A 311 -8.27 4.94 -6.78
CA LYS A 311 -8.71 5.57 -5.54
C LYS A 311 -9.48 4.62 -4.64
N LYS A 312 -9.53 4.94 -3.35
CA LYS A 312 -10.39 4.25 -2.41
C LYS A 312 -11.86 4.56 -2.71
N LYS A 313 -12.71 3.55 -2.62
CA LYS A 313 -14.16 3.75 -2.70
C LYS A 313 -14.63 4.48 -1.44
N GLU A 314 -15.22 5.64 -1.62
CA GLU A 314 -15.83 6.40 -0.54
C GLU A 314 -17.34 6.39 -0.75
N ASN A 315 -18.07 5.85 0.19
CA ASN A 315 -19.54 5.95 0.24
C ASN A 315 -19.92 7.28 0.93
N LYS A 316 -19.28 8.40 0.51
CA LYS A 316 -19.66 9.70 1.05
C LYS A 316 -20.86 10.23 0.29
N VAL A 317 -21.95 10.37 0.99
CA VAL A 317 -23.08 11.22 0.59
C VAL A 317 -22.92 12.51 1.39
N LEU A 318 -22.88 13.64 0.71
CA LEU A 318 -22.92 14.94 1.39
C LEU A 318 -24.34 15.12 1.94
N ASN A 319 -24.49 14.94 3.26
CA ASN A 319 -25.76 15.18 3.94
C ASN A 319 -26.16 16.64 3.80
N GLU A 320 -27.47 16.89 3.83
CA GLU A 320 -28.02 18.24 3.82
C GLU A 320 -27.64 19.01 5.10
N ILE A 321 -27.09 20.20 4.95
CA ILE A 321 -26.65 21.06 6.06
C ILE A 321 -27.30 22.46 5.86
N VAL A 322 -27.97 22.99 6.88
CA VAL A 322 -28.50 24.35 6.87
C VAL A 322 -27.33 25.33 6.89
N LEU A 323 -27.38 26.32 5.98
CA LEU A 323 -26.34 27.33 5.86
C LEU A 323 -26.83 28.64 6.55
N ASP A 324 -26.61 28.74 7.84
CA ASP A 324 -26.89 29.91 8.70
C ASP A 324 -25.61 30.50 9.32
N LYS A 325 -24.48 29.86 9.13
CA LYS A 325 -23.14 30.24 9.59
C LYS A 325 -22.07 29.63 8.67
N ASP A 326 -20.81 29.96 8.92
CA ASP A 326 -19.69 29.36 8.19
C ASP A 326 -19.67 27.84 8.32
N ILE A 327 -19.52 27.12 7.18
CA ILE A 327 -19.50 25.68 7.11
C ILE A 327 -18.15 25.23 6.53
N LYS A 328 -17.49 24.30 7.22
CA LYS A 328 -16.29 23.63 6.73
C LYS A 328 -16.64 22.21 6.31
N LEU A 329 -16.52 21.95 5.01
CA LEU A 329 -16.52 20.61 4.43
C LEU A 329 -15.08 20.16 4.20
N GLU A 330 -14.89 18.91 3.79
CA GLU A 330 -13.55 18.35 3.54
C GLU A 330 -12.80 19.15 2.47
N ASP A 331 -13.43 19.35 1.29
CA ASP A 331 -12.81 20.03 0.13
C ASP A 331 -13.22 21.49 -0.03
N TYR A 332 -14.17 22.02 0.79
CA TYR A 332 -14.77 23.34 0.62
C TYR A 332 -15.01 24.05 1.96
N ILE A 333 -14.87 25.37 1.94
CA ILE A 333 -15.29 26.22 3.06
C ILE A 333 -16.32 27.20 2.51
N PHE A 334 -17.48 27.27 3.16
CA PHE A 334 -18.53 28.26 2.88
C PHE A 334 -18.53 29.33 3.97
N TYR A 335 -18.43 30.57 3.55
CA TYR A 335 -18.53 31.73 4.41
C TYR A 335 -19.91 32.35 4.22
N TYR A 336 -20.67 32.48 5.31
CA TYR A 336 -21.99 33.06 5.34
C TYR A 336 -21.89 34.54 5.70
N ASN A 337 -22.57 35.45 4.94
CA ASN A 337 -22.51 36.90 5.07
C ASN A 337 -21.06 37.46 5.01
N SER A 338 -20.25 36.92 4.08
CA SER A 338 -18.88 37.36 3.88
C SER A 338 -18.79 38.81 3.46
N GLN A 339 -17.90 39.59 4.10
CA GLN A 339 -17.64 41.00 3.70
C GLN A 339 -16.83 41.10 2.39
N ASP A 340 -16.11 40.02 2.02
CA ASP A 340 -15.24 39.96 0.84
C ASP A 340 -15.95 39.30 -0.35
N GLY A 341 -16.91 39.96 -0.94
CA GLY A 341 -17.59 39.44 -2.12
C GLY A 341 -16.92 39.91 -3.44
N ASP A 342 -16.83 39.03 -4.42
CA ASP A 342 -16.36 39.30 -5.78
C ASP A 342 -17.39 38.86 -6.84
N ASN A 343 -17.14 39.19 -8.11
CA ASN A 343 -18.03 38.84 -9.21
C ASN A 343 -17.78 37.42 -9.78
N SER A 344 -16.79 36.68 -9.25
CA SER A 344 -16.45 35.34 -9.70
C SER A 344 -17.54 34.32 -9.34
N ASN A 345 -17.41 33.10 -9.87
CA ASN A 345 -18.29 31.99 -9.49
C ASN A 345 -17.99 31.43 -8.08
N SER A 346 -17.01 31.99 -7.36
CA SER A 346 -16.71 31.64 -5.96
C SER A 346 -17.60 32.37 -4.94
N CYS A 347 -18.42 33.31 -5.38
CA CYS A 347 -19.30 34.10 -4.53
C CYS A 347 -20.69 34.25 -5.16
N ILE A 348 -21.76 34.23 -4.36
CA ILE A 348 -23.14 34.51 -4.81
C ILE A 348 -23.75 35.55 -3.92
N TYR A 349 -24.55 36.45 -4.52
CA TYR A 349 -25.37 37.48 -3.88
C TYR A 349 -26.84 37.13 -4.04
N LEU A 350 -27.60 37.06 -2.97
CA LEU A 350 -29.00 36.64 -2.98
C LEU A 350 -29.90 37.72 -2.30
N ASN A 351 -31.12 37.79 -2.77
CA ASN A 351 -32.17 38.60 -2.12
C ASN A 351 -33.20 37.65 -1.50
N THR A 352 -33.41 37.72 -0.19
CA THR A 352 -34.33 36.84 0.55
C THR A 352 -35.79 36.96 0.09
N SER A 353 -36.18 38.05 -0.54
CA SER A 353 -37.53 38.20 -1.10
C SER A 353 -37.81 37.34 -2.33
N GLU A 354 -36.76 36.77 -2.95
CA GLU A 354 -36.86 35.96 -4.20
C GLU A 354 -36.58 34.47 -3.99
N ILE A 355 -36.21 34.06 -2.80
CA ILE A 355 -35.84 32.70 -2.44
C ILE A 355 -36.55 32.25 -1.16
N THR A 356 -36.58 30.96 -0.88
CA THR A 356 -37.24 30.42 0.31
C THR A 356 -36.22 29.97 1.35
N LEU A 357 -36.22 30.57 2.54
CA LEU A 357 -35.32 30.17 3.63
C LEU A 357 -35.85 28.90 4.36
N PRO A 358 -34.98 28.12 5.02
CA PRO A 358 -33.54 28.30 5.14
C PRO A 358 -32.77 27.84 3.89
N LEU A 359 -31.59 28.42 3.70
CA LEU A 359 -30.64 27.96 2.70
C LEU A 359 -29.95 26.67 3.16
N LYS A 360 -29.63 25.79 2.21
CA LYS A 360 -29.01 24.50 2.52
C LYS A 360 -27.90 24.18 1.54
N ILE A 361 -26.88 23.51 2.04
CA ILE A 361 -25.84 22.89 1.23
C ILE A 361 -26.09 21.37 1.22
N ARG A 362 -26.11 20.76 0.03
CA ARG A 362 -26.22 19.31 -0.15
C ARG A 362 -25.47 18.81 -1.38
N GLY A 363 -25.30 17.50 -1.46
CA GLY A 363 -24.88 16.86 -2.71
C GLY A 363 -25.94 16.94 -3.80
N VAL A 364 -25.51 16.64 -5.03
CA VAL A 364 -26.42 16.64 -6.19
C VAL A 364 -27.32 15.41 -6.17
N LEU A 365 -28.62 15.62 -6.42
CA LEU A 365 -29.61 14.58 -6.57
C LEU A 365 -29.94 14.29 -8.04
N PRO A 366 -30.39 13.08 -8.40
CA PRO A 366 -30.87 12.78 -9.74
C PRO A 366 -31.99 13.74 -10.16
N GLY A 367 -31.84 14.37 -11.34
CA GLY A 367 -32.83 15.29 -11.87
C GLY A 367 -32.62 16.77 -11.53
N ASP A 368 -31.64 17.12 -10.68
CA ASP A 368 -31.35 18.52 -10.36
C ASP A 368 -31.08 19.37 -11.60
N LYS A 369 -31.78 20.50 -11.66
CA LYS A 369 -31.67 21.50 -12.75
C LYS A 369 -31.52 22.89 -12.13
N MET A 370 -30.86 23.78 -12.85
CA MET A 370 -30.69 25.17 -12.47
C MET A 370 -31.03 26.10 -13.64
N LYS A 371 -31.82 27.13 -13.41
CA LYS A 371 -32.00 28.27 -14.34
C LYS A 371 -30.75 29.15 -14.23
N ILE A 372 -29.91 29.14 -15.28
CA ILE A 372 -28.63 29.84 -15.26
C ILE A 372 -28.84 31.35 -15.48
N LYS A 373 -28.06 32.17 -14.76
CA LYS A 373 -28.04 33.62 -14.94
C LYS A 373 -27.73 33.98 -16.40
N ASN A 374 -28.50 34.91 -16.96
CA ASN A 374 -28.36 35.41 -18.35
C ASN A 374 -28.55 34.36 -19.46
N LEU A 375 -29.23 33.23 -19.18
CA LEU A 375 -29.59 32.23 -20.19
C LEU A 375 -31.11 31.92 -20.11
N ASN A 376 -31.74 31.79 -21.30
CA ASN A 376 -33.12 31.31 -21.35
C ASN A 376 -33.18 29.80 -21.15
N GLY A 377 -33.89 29.32 -20.14
CA GLY A 377 -34.09 27.90 -19.84
C GLY A 377 -33.35 27.39 -18.63
N SER A 378 -33.51 26.09 -18.35
CA SER A 378 -32.84 25.38 -17.28
C SER A 378 -31.83 24.37 -17.81
N LYS A 379 -30.70 24.22 -17.13
CA LYS A 379 -29.66 23.24 -17.46
C LYS A 379 -29.55 22.21 -16.34
N LYS A 380 -29.39 20.93 -16.72
CA LYS A 380 -29.13 19.89 -15.73
C LYS A 380 -27.79 20.13 -15.04
N ILE A 381 -27.69 19.85 -13.73
CA ILE A 381 -26.43 19.98 -12.99
C ILE A 381 -25.37 19.01 -13.53
N SER A 382 -25.79 17.81 -13.98
CA SER A 382 -24.91 16.86 -14.67
C SER A 382 -24.21 17.48 -15.90
N ASP A 383 -24.93 18.30 -16.67
CA ASP A 383 -24.38 18.93 -17.89
C ASP A 383 -23.43 20.08 -17.54
N ILE A 384 -23.74 20.83 -16.44
CA ILE A 384 -22.81 21.83 -15.90
C ILE A 384 -21.48 21.17 -15.50
N PHE A 385 -21.52 20.01 -14.86
CA PHE A 385 -20.32 19.28 -14.48
C PHE A 385 -19.53 18.78 -15.70
N ILE A 386 -20.20 18.32 -16.76
CA ILE A 386 -19.54 17.88 -17.99
C ILE A 386 -18.81 19.06 -18.64
N ASP A 387 -19.50 20.17 -18.83
CA ASP A 387 -18.94 21.39 -19.45
C ASP A 387 -17.78 21.96 -18.65
N SER A 388 -17.88 21.91 -17.32
CA SER A 388 -16.84 22.38 -16.40
C SER A 388 -15.75 21.34 -16.13
N LYS A 389 -15.78 20.19 -16.82
CA LYS A 389 -14.82 19.08 -16.70
C LYS A 389 -14.67 18.55 -15.26
N VAL A 390 -15.75 18.55 -14.48
CA VAL A 390 -15.73 17.95 -13.13
C VAL A 390 -15.63 16.45 -13.25
N PRO A 391 -14.63 15.80 -12.62
CA PRO A 391 -14.47 14.34 -12.64
C PRO A 391 -15.72 13.61 -12.15
N LYS A 392 -16.09 12.52 -12.84
CA LYS A 392 -17.34 11.78 -12.57
C LYS A 392 -17.44 11.32 -11.11
N ASP A 393 -16.35 10.92 -10.56
CA ASP A 393 -16.23 10.41 -9.19
C ASP A 393 -16.34 11.49 -8.10
N LYS A 394 -16.20 12.78 -8.46
CA LYS A 394 -16.37 13.91 -7.55
C LYS A 394 -17.78 14.54 -7.61
N ARG A 395 -18.61 14.14 -8.58
CA ARG A 395 -19.92 14.79 -8.83
C ARG A 395 -20.93 14.49 -7.74
N SER A 396 -20.93 13.29 -7.17
CA SER A 396 -21.89 12.89 -6.11
C SER A 396 -21.70 13.65 -4.79
N THR A 397 -20.45 14.05 -4.51
CA THR A 397 -20.10 14.79 -3.28
C THR A 397 -19.92 16.29 -3.51
N TYR A 398 -20.11 16.77 -4.77
CA TYR A 398 -19.96 18.17 -5.08
C TYR A 398 -21.06 18.99 -4.39
N PRO A 399 -20.72 19.99 -3.57
CA PRO A 399 -21.72 20.76 -2.84
C PRO A 399 -22.49 21.70 -3.78
N ILE A 400 -23.79 21.75 -3.64
CA ILE A 400 -24.65 22.75 -4.28
C ILE A 400 -25.44 23.52 -3.21
N LEU A 401 -25.72 24.79 -3.48
CA LEU A 401 -26.58 25.61 -2.64
C LEU A 401 -28.01 25.53 -3.16
N VAL A 402 -28.92 25.19 -2.26
CA VAL A 402 -30.36 25.14 -2.56
C VAL A 402 -31.16 25.94 -1.53
N ASP A 403 -32.37 26.34 -1.88
CA ASP A 403 -33.35 26.88 -0.94
C ASP A 403 -34.14 25.78 -0.21
N SER A 404 -35.06 26.15 0.68
CA SER A 404 -35.87 25.16 1.41
C SER A 404 -36.80 24.33 0.53
N GLN A 405 -37.11 24.78 -0.70
CA GLN A 405 -37.92 24.07 -1.71
C GLN A 405 -37.04 23.24 -2.67
N ASN A 406 -35.75 23.06 -2.37
CA ASN A 406 -34.77 22.37 -3.23
C ASN A 406 -34.51 23.04 -4.57
N THR A 407 -34.82 24.35 -4.75
CA THR A 407 -34.42 25.10 -5.93
C THR A 407 -32.91 25.31 -5.93
N VAL A 408 -32.21 24.88 -6.97
CA VAL A 408 -30.75 25.03 -7.06
C VAL A 408 -30.41 26.50 -7.35
N LEU A 409 -29.76 27.15 -6.40
CA LEU A 409 -29.37 28.53 -6.46
C LEU A 409 -27.97 28.76 -6.98
N TRP A 410 -27.07 27.81 -6.68
CA TRP A 410 -25.65 27.94 -7.03
C TRP A 410 -24.91 26.57 -7.08
N VAL A 411 -24.08 26.43 -8.08
CA VAL A 411 -23.05 25.39 -8.12
C VAL A 411 -21.71 26.11 -7.90
N PRO A 412 -21.17 26.09 -6.68
CA PRO A 412 -20.01 26.87 -6.27
C PRO A 412 -18.82 26.72 -7.25
N ASN A 413 -18.13 27.80 -7.51
CA ASN A 413 -17.00 27.89 -8.45
C ASN A 413 -17.33 27.57 -9.91
N LEU A 414 -18.56 27.13 -10.25
CA LEU A 414 -18.94 26.74 -11.60
C LEU A 414 -19.98 27.68 -12.23
N LYS A 415 -21.19 27.73 -11.67
CA LYS A 415 -22.31 28.50 -12.26
C LYS A 415 -23.25 29.04 -11.21
N LYS A 416 -23.79 30.23 -11.48
CA LYS A 416 -24.81 30.91 -10.68
C LYS A 416 -26.19 30.83 -11.32
N SER A 417 -27.24 30.74 -10.51
CA SER A 417 -28.62 30.77 -11.01
C SER A 417 -29.09 32.22 -11.34
N GLN A 418 -30.28 32.30 -11.96
CA GLN A 418 -30.96 33.57 -12.22
C GLN A 418 -31.23 34.41 -10.95
N PHE A 419 -31.27 33.78 -9.78
CA PHE A 419 -31.46 34.45 -8.48
C PHE A 419 -30.21 35.20 -7.99
N SER A 420 -29.05 34.98 -8.62
CA SER A 420 -27.80 35.67 -8.29
C SER A 420 -27.87 37.15 -8.70
N LYS A 421 -27.69 38.03 -7.75
CA LYS A 421 -27.61 39.49 -7.97
C LYS A 421 -26.19 39.91 -8.35
N ASP A 422 -26.09 41.09 -8.97
CA ASP A 422 -24.82 41.80 -9.13
C ASP A 422 -24.60 42.75 -7.92
N LYS A 423 -23.37 43.15 -7.68
CA LYS A 423 -23.03 44.05 -6.55
C LYS A 423 -23.78 45.38 -6.56
N SER A 424 -24.23 45.85 -7.74
CA SER A 424 -25.04 47.08 -7.91
C SER A 424 -26.54 46.89 -7.65
N GLN A 425 -27.01 45.66 -7.52
CA GLN A 425 -28.42 45.34 -7.26
C GLN A 425 -28.67 45.15 -5.77
N LYS A 426 -29.94 45.17 -5.38
CA LYS A 426 -30.33 44.94 -3.97
C LYS A 426 -30.13 43.46 -3.63
N TYR A 427 -29.33 43.18 -2.61
CA TYR A 427 -29.14 41.88 -2.00
C TYR A 427 -29.02 42.02 -0.47
N ASP A 428 -29.24 40.96 0.27
CA ASP A 428 -29.16 40.90 1.73
C ASP A 428 -28.36 39.69 2.25
N ILE A 429 -27.99 38.75 1.38
CA ILE A 429 -27.14 37.60 1.72
C ILE A 429 -25.97 37.51 0.73
N ILE A 430 -24.77 37.34 1.29
CA ILE A 430 -23.53 37.04 0.51
C ILE A 430 -22.97 35.69 0.97
N ILE A 431 -22.75 34.79 0.04
CA ILE A 431 -22.12 33.50 0.34
C ILE A 431 -20.86 33.35 -0.52
N ARG A 432 -19.74 33.03 0.11
CA ARG A 432 -18.48 32.73 -0.57
C ARG A 432 -18.09 31.28 -0.35
N CYS A 433 -17.58 30.62 -1.40
CA CYS A 433 -17.04 29.26 -1.33
C CYS A 433 -15.57 29.27 -1.74
N LYS A 434 -14.70 28.73 -0.88
CA LYS A 434 -13.29 28.50 -1.15
C LYS A 434 -13.02 27.00 -1.22
N ALA A 435 -12.38 26.52 -2.29
CA ALA A 435 -11.79 25.17 -2.33
C ALA A 435 -10.56 25.14 -1.39
N ARG A 436 -10.39 24.03 -0.69
CA ARG A 436 -9.27 23.77 0.22
C ARG A 436 -8.05 23.21 -0.50
#